data_2e8cecd26181b9dfb85ab9f97b2898b9
#
_entry.id   2e8cecd26181b9dfb85ab9f97b2898b9
#
_cell.length_a   1.000
_cell.length_b   1.000
_cell.length_c   1.000
_cell.angle_alpha   90.00
_cell.angle_beta   90.00
_cell.angle_gamma   90.00
#
_symmetry.space_group_name_H-M   'P 1'
#
loop_
_entity.id
_entity.type
_entity.pdbx_description
1 polymer ?
#
loop_
_entity_poly.entity_id
_entity_poly.type
_entity_poly.pdbx_seq_one_letter_code
_entity_poly.pdbx_strand_id
1 'polypeptide(L)'
;MKKLISIAAFTLSSVVGTSALAGGGGSCHFHGNAPIKEAVIVGCATDRKDSLAGNGKIDASWKAAKLDKAETVEGKNMKEWKLTFKNPAEKDASKQTLYMFYSLTGNFIAANFTGK
;
A
#
# COMPACT_ATOMS: atom_id res chain seq x y z
N MET A 1 30.31 -32.33 16.20
CA MET A 1 30.03 -31.90 15.91
C MET A 1 29.75 -31.04 15.41
N LYS A 2 29.64 -31.06 15.34
CA LYS A 2 29.37 -30.38 14.88
C LYS A 2 28.90 -29.53 14.29
N LYS A 3 28.90 -29.57 14.08
CA LYS A 3 28.55 -28.92 13.50
C LYS A 3 28.12 -28.05 13.01
N LEU A 4 28.22 -28.17 12.93
CA LEU A 4 27.88 -27.45 12.48
C LEU A 4 27.43 -26.61 12.04
N ILE A 5 27.44 -26.72 11.98
CA ILE A 5 27.08 -26.02 11.59
C ILE A 5 26.63 -25.26 11.01
N SER A 6 26.62 -25.49 10.91
CA SER A 6 26.26 -24.85 10.30
C SER A 6 25.79 -23.92 9.86
N ILE A 7 25.82 -23.94 9.98
CA ILE A 7 25.41 -23.08 9.61
C ILE A 7 24.97 -22.17 9.17
N ALA A 8 25.05 -22.30 9.19
CA ALA A 8 24.66 -21.47 8.72
C ALA A 8 24.27 -20.68 8.26
N ALA A 9 24.39 -20.85 8.31
CA ALA A 9 24.04 -20.11 7.89
C ALA A 9 23.57 -19.31 7.50
N PHE A 10 23.57 -19.49 7.52
CA PHE A 10 22.96 -18.70 7.19
C PHE A 10 22.49 -17.89 6.80
N THR A 11 22.67 -17.99 6.82
CA THR A 11 22.23 -17.24 6.41
C THR A 11 21.89 -16.35 5.97
N LEU A 12 22.03 -16.39 5.85
CA LEU A 12 21.70 -15.52 5.34
C LEU A 12 21.16 -14.88 4.92
N SER A 13 20.94 -15.12 4.93
CA SER A 13 20.48 -14.63 4.31
C SER A 13 19.98 -13.77 4.09
N SER A 14 20.03 -13.77 4.30
CA SER A 14 19.49 -13.07 3.98
C SER A 14 19.20 -12.16 3.61
N VAL A 15 19.30 -12.18 3.56
CA VAL A 15 19.02 -11.39 3.06
C VAL A 15 18.61 -10.71 2.58
N VAL A 16 18.65 -10.80 2.62
CA VAL A 16 18.34 -10.23 1.97
C VAL A 16 17.59 -9.70 1.66
N GLY A 17 17.41 -9.94 1.82
CA GLY A 17 16.68 -9.47 1.36
C GLY A 17 16.09 -8.58 1.62
N THR A 18 16.07 -8.56 2.05
CA THR A 18 15.43 -7.73 2.30
C THR A 18 15.38 -6.60 1.83
N SER A 19 15.85 -6.24 1.48
CA SER A 19 15.83 -5.12 1.07
C SER A 19 14.92 -4.68 0.28
N ALA A 20 14.75 -5.28 -0.33
CA ALA A 20 13.96 -4.78 -1.14
C ALA A 20 12.78 -4.40 -0.65
N LEU A 21 12.52 -4.91 -0.08
CA LEU A 21 11.43 -4.59 0.22
C LEU A 21 11.23 -3.52 0.62
N ALA A 22 11.99 -3.24 1.13
CA ALA A 22 11.88 -2.12 1.62
C ALA A 22 11.45 -1.19 0.72
N GLY A 23 12.12 -1.09 -0.19
CA GLY A 23 11.82 -0.11 -1.01
C GLY A 23 10.45 -0.09 -1.35
N GLY A 24 9.94 -1.17 -1.32
CA GLY A 24 8.67 -1.16 -1.73
C GLY A 24 7.79 -0.42 -0.91
N GLY A 25 7.95 -0.40 0.29
CA GLY A 25 7.01 0.09 1.16
C GLY A 25 6.18 1.22 0.73
N GLY A 26 5.28 1.05 -0.09
CA GLY A 26 4.38 2.09 -0.47
C GLY A 26 4.97 3.14 -1.35
N SER A 27 6.14 2.90 -1.86
CA SER A 27 6.83 3.89 -2.62
C SER A 27 6.74 3.66 -4.07
N CYS A 28 5.63 3.80 -4.66
CA CYS A 28 5.52 3.76 -6.10
C CYS A 28 5.89 5.12 -6.66
N HIS A 29 6.90 5.13 -7.51
CA HIS A 29 7.31 6.34 -8.19
C HIS A 29 7.23 6.13 -9.69
N PHE A 30 6.54 7.01 -10.34
CA PHE A 30 6.40 6.92 -11.79
C PHE A 30 6.81 8.25 -12.40
N HIS A 31 7.57 8.16 -13.48
CA HIS A 31 8.00 9.33 -14.20
C HIS A 31 7.35 9.30 -15.57
N GLY A 32 6.91 10.43 -16.06
CA GLY A 32 6.27 10.50 -17.33
C GLY A 32 4.78 10.72 -17.22
N ASN A 33 4.10 10.70 -18.34
CA ASN A 33 2.71 11.09 -18.43
C ASN A 33 1.75 9.96 -18.79
N ALA A 34 2.26 8.74 -18.88
CA ALA A 34 1.42 7.62 -19.26
C ALA A 34 0.55 7.18 -18.10
N PRO A 35 -0.73 6.90 -18.35
CA PRO A 35 -1.60 6.39 -17.29
C PRO A 35 -1.13 5.03 -16.80
N ILE A 36 -1.30 4.81 -15.51
CA ILE A 36 -0.92 3.55 -14.87
C ILE A 36 -2.11 2.60 -14.91
N LYS A 37 -1.84 1.33 -15.13
CA LYS A 37 -2.89 0.32 -15.16
C LYS A 37 -3.47 0.08 -13.79
N GLU A 38 -4.73 -0.31 -13.76
CA GLU A 38 -5.43 -0.55 -12.50
C GLU A 38 -4.67 -1.53 -11.59
N ALA A 39 -4.20 -2.65 -12.13
CA ALA A 39 -3.49 -3.64 -11.31
C ALA A 39 -2.26 -3.05 -10.62
N VAL A 40 -1.56 -2.16 -11.31
CA VAL A 40 -0.38 -1.53 -10.75
C VAL A 40 -0.75 -0.56 -9.64
N ILE A 41 -1.77 0.27 -9.88
CA ILE A 41 -2.16 1.25 -8.88
C ILE A 41 -2.77 0.58 -7.64
N VAL A 42 -3.47 -0.53 -7.82
CA VAL A 42 -3.99 -1.29 -6.69
C VAL A 42 -2.83 -1.81 -5.83
N GLY A 43 -1.77 -2.30 -6.46
CA GLY A 43 -0.59 -2.74 -5.74
C GLY A 43 0.05 -1.61 -4.95
N CYS A 44 0.17 -0.43 -5.56
CA CYS A 44 0.75 0.72 -4.90
C CYS A 44 -0.08 1.15 -3.69
N ALA A 45 -1.39 1.17 -3.85
CA ALA A 45 -2.28 1.57 -2.76
C ALA A 45 -2.26 0.54 -1.63
N THR A 46 -2.22 -0.74 -1.97
CA THR A 46 -2.15 -1.80 -0.98
C THR A 46 -0.86 -1.69 -0.17
N ASP A 47 0.26 -1.48 -0.84
CA ASP A 47 1.54 -1.33 -0.15
C ASP A 47 1.53 -0.12 0.77
N ARG A 48 0.96 0.98 0.33
CA ARG A 48 0.87 2.17 1.16
C ARG A 48 -0.04 1.94 2.37
N LYS A 49 -1.16 1.26 2.17
CA LYS A 49 -2.06 0.90 3.27
C LYS A 49 -1.31 0.07 4.31
N ASP A 50 -0.60 -0.94 3.86
CA ASP A 50 0.16 -1.80 4.76
C ASP A 50 1.25 -1.02 5.50
N SER A 51 1.90 -0.11 4.82
CA SER A 51 2.91 0.74 5.42
C SER A 51 2.31 1.67 6.50
N LEU A 52 1.16 2.26 6.20
CA LEU A 52 0.48 3.12 7.18
C LEU A 52 0.09 2.33 8.43
N ALA A 53 -0.40 1.11 8.25
CA ALA A 53 -0.75 0.25 9.37
C ALA A 53 0.49 -0.18 10.14
N GLY A 54 1.57 -0.47 9.43
CA GLY A 54 2.81 -0.87 10.07
C GLY A 54 3.46 0.26 10.86
N ASN A 55 3.24 1.50 10.45
CA ASN A 55 3.80 2.66 11.13
C ASN A 55 2.87 3.22 12.21
N GLY A 56 1.71 2.61 12.41
CA GLY A 56 0.78 3.09 13.42
C GLY A 56 -0.04 4.30 13.01
N LYS A 57 0.03 4.69 11.75
CA LYS A 57 -0.76 5.83 11.26
C LYS A 57 -2.23 5.47 11.16
N ILE A 58 -2.52 4.20 10.91
CA ILE A 58 -3.86 3.66 10.97
C ILE A 58 -3.76 2.35 11.76
N ASP A 59 -4.90 1.85 12.22
CA ASP A 59 -4.91 0.66 13.06
C ASP A 59 -4.26 -0.53 12.35
N ALA A 60 -3.58 -1.39 13.11
CA ALA A 60 -2.89 -2.55 12.54
C ALA A 60 -3.83 -3.50 11.80
N SER A 61 -5.11 -3.53 12.18
CA SER A 61 -6.09 -4.37 11.49
C SER A 61 -6.22 -4.02 10.01
N TRP A 62 -5.80 -2.82 9.62
CA TRP A 62 -5.87 -2.41 8.23
C TRP A 62 -4.98 -3.23 7.30
N LYS A 63 -3.98 -3.92 7.85
CA LYS A 63 -3.16 -4.81 7.01
C LYS A 63 -4.00 -5.90 6.35
N ALA A 64 -5.01 -6.39 7.06
CA ALA A 64 -5.86 -7.44 6.53
C ALA A 64 -7.04 -6.90 5.71
N ALA A 65 -7.22 -5.60 5.69
CA ALA A 65 -8.34 -5.01 4.97
C ALA A 65 -8.18 -5.18 3.47
N LYS A 66 -9.28 -5.40 2.80
CA LYS A 66 -9.27 -5.71 1.37
C LYS A 66 -9.80 -4.56 0.54
N LEU A 67 -9.34 -4.53 -0.69
CA LEU A 67 -9.84 -3.57 -1.65
C LEU A 67 -11.33 -3.85 -1.92
N ASP A 68 -12.13 -2.81 -1.84
CA ASP A 68 -13.54 -2.89 -2.18
C ASP A 68 -13.73 -2.53 -3.67
N LYS A 69 -13.09 -1.44 -4.09
CA LYS A 69 -13.14 -1.08 -5.50
C LYS A 69 -12.04 -0.10 -5.88
N ALA A 70 -11.74 -0.10 -7.15
CA ALA A 70 -10.81 0.85 -7.77
C ALA A 70 -11.57 1.49 -8.92
N GLU A 71 -11.57 2.80 -8.98
CA GLU A 71 -12.30 3.53 -10.01
C GLU A 71 -11.58 4.83 -10.33
N THR A 72 -11.90 5.40 -11.48
CA THR A 72 -11.42 6.73 -11.80
C THR A 72 -12.53 7.73 -11.52
N VAL A 73 -12.16 8.86 -10.96
CA VAL A 73 -13.13 9.90 -10.60
C VAL A 73 -12.59 11.25 -11.08
N GLU A 74 -13.47 12.24 -11.12
CA GLU A 74 -13.04 13.59 -11.45
C GLU A 74 -12.42 14.20 -10.21
N GLY A 75 -11.16 14.60 -10.33
CA GLY A 75 -10.48 15.30 -9.26
C GLY A 75 -10.60 16.80 -9.47
N LYS A 76 -9.85 17.57 -8.70
CA LYS A 76 -9.89 19.02 -8.80
C LYS A 76 -9.48 19.53 -10.17
N ASN A 77 -8.40 18.98 -10.70
CA ASN A 77 -7.84 19.47 -11.96
C ASN A 77 -7.87 18.42 -13.06
N MET A 78 -8.00 17.16 -12.70
CA MET A 78 -7.92 16.08 -13.66
C MET A 78 -8.51 14.82 -13.04
N LYS A 79 -8.65 13.79 -13.84
CA LYS A 79 -9.13 12.52 -13.32
C LYS A 79 -8.10 11.90 -12.39
N GLU A 80 -8.60 11.17 -11.42
CA GLU A 80 -7.77 10.52 -10.42
C GLU A 80 -8.25 9.09 -10.20
N TRP A 81 -7.34 8.23 -9.76
CA TRP A 81 -7.72 6.93 -9.23
C TRP A 81 -8.23 7.09 -7.82
N LYS A 82 -9.35 6.44 -7.52
CA LYS A 82 -9.90 6.37 -6.17
C LYS A 82 -9.96 4.90 -5.78
N LEU A 83 -9.18 4.52 -4.79
CA LEU A 83 -9.13 3.14 -4.31
C LEU A 83 -9.82 3.10 -2.94
N THR A 84 -10.76 2.20 -2.80
CA THR A 84 -11.55 2.10 -1.58
C THR A 84 -11.25 0.77 -0.89
N PHE A 85 -10.79 0.84 0.36
CA PHE A 85 -10.54 -0.34 1.18
C PHE A 85 -11.51 -0.36 2.34
N LYS A 86 -11.98 -1.54 2.72
CA LYS A 86 -12.91 -1.69 3.83
C LYS A 86 -12.33 -2.57 4.92
N ASN A 87 -12.53 -2.13 6.16
CA ASN A 87 -12.03 -2.85 7.33
C ASN A 87 -13.16 -3.03 8.35
N PRO A 88 -13.87 -4.14 8.27
CA PRO A 88 -14.96 -4.39 9.22
C PRO A 88 -14.45 -4.61 10.65
N ALA A 89 -13.16 -4.85 10.83
CA ALA A 89 -12.60 -5.01 12.17
C ALA A 89 -12.41 -3.68 12.88
N GLU A 90 -12.48 -2.55 12.16
CA GLU A 90 -12.37 -1.25 12.77
C GLU A 90 -13.63 -0.94 13.56
N LYS A 91 -13.50 -0.57 14.82
CA LYS A 91 -14.65 -0.34 15.69
C LYS A 91 -15.33 1.00 15.46
N ASP A 92 -14.57 1.97 14.98
CA ASP A 92 -15.12 3.29 14.73
C ASP A 92 -15.72 3.30 13.32
N ALA A 93 -17.06 3.37 13.25
CA ALA A 93 -17.74 3.31 11.96
C ALA A 93 -17.27 4.39 10.98
N SER A 94 -16.85 5.54 11.48
CA SER A 94 -16.39 6.62 10.63
C SER A 94 -15.01 6.33 10.03
N LYS A 95 -14.34 5.28 10.47
CA LYS A 95 -13.01 4.90 9.99
C LYS A 95 -12.98 3.51 9.39
N GLN A 96 -14.11 2.97 9.02
CA GLN A 96 -14.17 1.63 8.43
C GLN A 96 -13.88 1.59 6.94
N THR A 97 -13.86 2.74 6.29
CA THR A 97 -13.56 2.83 4.88
C THR A 97 -12.41 3.81 4.67
N LEU A 98 -11.38 3.32 4.02
CA LEU A 98 -10.21 4.15 3.69
C LEU A 98 -10.20 4.41 2.20
N TYR A 99 -10.10 5.67 1.84
CA TYR A 99 -10.03 6.09 0.45
C TYR A 99 -8.63 6.58 0.15
N MET A 100 -8.08 6.14 -0.97
CA MET A 100 -6.79 6.63 -1.43
C MET A 100 -6.94 7.18 -2.82
N PHE A 101 -6.29 8.31 -3.05
CA PHE A 101 -6.35 9.00 -4.34
C PHE A 101 -4.96 9.06 -4.95
N TYR A 102 -4.89 8.73 -6.23
CA TYR A 102 -3.65 8.79 -7.00
C TYR A 102 -3.94 9.46 -8.32
N SER A 103 -2.96 10.17 -8.86
CA SER A 103 -3.09 10.70 -10.21
C SER A 103 -3.15 9.52 -11.18
N LEU A 104 -3.62 9.75 -12.39
CA LEU A 104 -3.65 8.69 -13.41
C LEU A 104 -2.25 8.18 -13.73
N THR A 105 -1.24 9.01 -13.52
CA THR A 105 0.15 8.61 -13.76
C THR A 105 0.78 7.89 -12.58
N GLY A 106 0.02 7.69 -11.49
CA GLY A 106 0.44 6.84 -10.39
C GLY A 106 1.00 7.54 -9.17
N ASN A 107 0.91 8.86 -9.11
CA ASN A 107 1.45 9.59 -7.96
C ASN A 107 0.40 9.74 -6.87
N PHE A 108 0.83 9.50 -5.63
CA PHE A 108 -0.06 9.59 -4.49
C PHE A 108 -0.57 11.03 -4.29
N ILE A 109 -1.85 11.18 -4.02
CA ILE A 109 -2.45 12.47 -3.77
C ILE A 109 -2.91 12.58 -2.32
N ALA A 110 -3.71 11.64 -1.85
CA ALA A 110 -4.27 11.71 -0.50
C ALA A 110 -4.81 10.38 -0.04
N ALA A 111 -4.91 10.24 1.28
CA ALA A 111 -5.60 9.10 1.89
C ALA A 111 -6.41 9.64 3.06
N ASN A 112 -7.67 9.26 3.13
CA ASN A 112 -8.53 9.70 4.22
C ASN A 112 -9.71 8.75 4.39
N PHE A 113 -10.49 8.99 5.44
CA PHE A 113 -11.65 8.15 5.73
C PHE A 113 -12.96 8.79 5.23
N THR A 114 -12.90 9.93 4.58
CA THR A 114 -14.11 10.65 4.15
C THR A 114 -14.40 10.53 2.67
N GLY A 115 -13.40 10.17 1.89
CA GLY A 115 -13.58 10.05 0.45
C GLY A 115 -13.48 11.38 -0.30
N LYS A 116 -12.94 12.37 0.33
CA LYS A 116 -12.84 13.71 -0.30
C LYS A 116 -11.40 14.11 -0.51
#